data_6114cee2ca0b9624a9d5083ccb97ac27
#
_entry.id   6114cee2ca0b9624a9d5083ccb97ac27
#
_cell.length_a   1.000
_cell.length_b   1.000
_cell.length_c   1.000
_cell.angle_alpha   90.00
_cell.angle_beta   90.00
_cell.angle_gamma   90.00
#
_symmetry.space_group_name_H-M   'P 1'
#
loop_
_entity.id
_entity.type
_entity.pdbx_description
1 polymer ?
#
loop_
_entity_poly.entity_id
_entity_poly.type
_entity_poly.pdbx_seq_one_letter_code
_entity_poly.pdbx_strand_id
1 'polypeptide(L)'
;MTLSDTMAYRQVIGCLMYKPLLFLEYPDIQPQDFDFRPAKVCLFAIKKLYEAGATELSPLEVDQEIERSGAAAAQAYKAENGLNFLKEAYEHATLGNFELYYKRLKKYSLLRKLQKAHYDISNYYIADKDIKDPLVEVELIDKLEKASLEDILNSVEKDYSEIRNEFLNGGRTQGDPAEGLETLIEELRKSPSIGPSLEGKMFSSVCRGARPGCFFLKSSSTSGGKSRTSIFDACHIAYPKRWSHEKKAFIEEYDAKGEPRGPRKVLFIVTEMDKEELQTIMLAYLSGVDEDNILTGKYETPMELHRVKQAAKIIEEYAGYFIIEEISDPNLQNVEATIRKYATVDEVEYVFFDYIHSTASMIGQFSRNNVREDVILMMMANQLKQLAKDYGLFIFSATQVNSLAMGDDEMNFKDEKSIRGAKAIADKADMGYVMTRVSEKGWQSVMPTLQKAEREGLIKKEQIEKMPTHVLDIYKMRRGRYKMIRIWCYIHLGTGERKDLFITDAANQPMSEPLDLFSSASEKVINI
;
A
#
# COMPACT_ATOMS: atom_id res chain seq x y z
N MET A 1 3.76 -0.10 40.16
CA MET A 1 3.86 0.94 39.10
C MET A 1 2.56 1.72 39.02
N THR A 2 2.62 2.99 38.71
CA THR A 2 1.46 3.81 38.32
C THR A 2 1.51 4.07 36.82
N LEU A 3 0.35 4.05 36.14
CA LEU A 3 0.28 4.42 34.70
C LEU A 3 0.26 5.96 34.52
N SER A 4 1.06 6.65 35.33
CA SER A 4 1.17 8.10 35.37
C SER A 4 2.64 8.51 35.49
N ASP A 5 3.05 9.50 34.72
CA ASP A 5 4.39 10.11 34.78
C ASP A 5 4.27 11.62 34.98
N THR A 6 4.20 12.02 36.26
CA THR A 6 4.05 13.43 36.62
C THR A 6 5.23 14.29 36.16
N MET A 7 6.43 13.71 36.02
CA MET A 7 7.61 14.41 35.51
C MET A 7 7.44 14.70 34.00
N ALA A 8 6.98 13.70 33.24
CA ALA A 8 6.68 13.92 31.82
C ALA A 8 5.58 14.98 31.63
N TYR A 9 4.56 15.01 32.49
CA TYR A 9 3.52 16.04 32.43
C TYR A 9 4.08 17.44 32.65
N ARG A 10 4.94 17.64 33.68
CA ARG A 10 5.57 18.92 33.94
C ARG A 10 6.48 19.36 32.79
N GLN A 11 7.31 18.45 32.29
CA GLN A 11 8.21 18.76 31.17
C GLN A 11 7.47 19.13 29.90
N VAL A 12 6.44 18.38 29.52
CA VAL A 12 5.66 18.65 28.31
C VAL A 12 4.89 19.98 28.44
N ILE A 13 4.19 20.20 29.54
CA ILE A 13 3.43 21.43 29.76
C ILE A 13 4.36 22.64 29.86
N GLY A 14 5.47 22.52 30.57
CA GLY A 14 6.45 23.59 30.70
C GLY A 14 7.10 23.96 29.37
N CYS A 15 7.52 22.99 28.59
CA CYS A 15 8.11 23.23 27.27
C CYS A 15 7.10 23.87 26.30
N LEU A 16 5.82 23.48 26.35
CA LEU A 16 4.77 24.09 25.55
C LEU A 16 4.50 25.56 25.96
N MET A 17 4.76 25.95 27.20
CA MET A 17 4.73 27.38 27.60
C MET A 17 5.92 28.15 27.04
N TYR A 18 7.14 27.59 27.08
CA TYR A 18 8.33 28.24 26.52
C TYR A 18 8.29 28.34 24.99
N LYS A 19 7.80 27.31 24.31
CA LYS A 19 7.79 27.23 22.85
C LYS A 19 6.46 26.64 22.37
N PRO A 20 5.36 27.43 22.32
CA PRO A 20 4.07 26.93 21.84
C PRO A 20 4.09 26.39 20.40
N LEU A 21 5.06 26.80 19.58
CA LEU A 21 5.30 26.26 18.23
C LEU A 21 5.53 24.73 18.21
N LEU A 22 5.83 24.11 19.34
CA LEU A 22 5.89 22.65 19.47
C LEU A 22 4.56 21.95 19.10
N PHE A 23 3.43 22.66 19.14
CA PHE A 23 2.18 22.12 18.63
C PHE A 23 2.17 21.86 17.11
N LEU A 24 3.03 22.54 16.33
CA LEU A 24 3.19 22.24 14.90
C LEU A 24 4.06 20.99 14.69
N GLU A 25 5.08 20.83 15.53
CA GLU A 25 6.00 19.69 15.46
C GLU A 25 5.34 18.39 16.03
N TYR A 26 4.40 18.55 16.99
CA TYR A 26 3.73 17.47 17.72
C TYR A 26 2.21 17.71 17.81
N PRO A 27 1.51 17.69 16.67
CA PRO A 27 0.07 18.05 16.61
C PRO A 27 -0.85 17.05 17.30
N ASP A 28 -0.36 15.87 17.59
CA ASP A 28 -1.10 14.75 18.18
C ASP A 28 -1.14 14.76 19.72
N ILE A 29 -0.57 15.79 20.39
CA ILE A 29 -0.71 15.97 21.84
C ILE A 29 -2.17 16.30 22.17
N GLN A 30 -2.80 15.43 22.97
CA GLN A 30 -4.21 15.56 23.34
C GLN A 30 -4.40 15.58 24.85
N PRO A 31 -5.48 16.21 25.38
CA PRO A 31 -5.79 16.19 26.82
C PRO A 31 -5.88 14.78 27.40
N GLN A 32 -6.29 13.80 26.60
CA GLN A 32 -6.40 12.39 27.00
C GLN A 32 -5.04 11.72 27.27
N ASP A 33 -3.94 12.32 26.79
CA ASP A 33 -2.59 11.81 27.03
C ASP A 33 -2.15 12.03 28.48
N PHE A 34 -2.85 12.86 29.22
CA PHE A 34 -2.63 13.10 30.65
C PHE A 34 -3.72 12.39 31.47
N ASP A 35 -3.39 11.80 32.61
CA ASP A 35 -4.36 11.30 33.58
C ASP A 35 -4.57 12.30 34.75
N PHE A 36 -3.74 13.33 34.82
CA PHE A 36 -3.80 14.40 35.81
C PHE A 36 -4.64 15.60 35.32
N ARG A 37 -5.71 15.90 36.04
CA ARG A 37 -6.68 16.94 35.63
C ARG A 37 -6.08 18.33 35.39
N PRO A 38 -5.23 18.86 36.29
CA PRO A 38 -4.58 20.16 36.05
C PRO A 38 -3.79 20.21 34.74
N ALA A 39 -3.05 19.14 34.39
CA ALA A 39 -2.30 19.10 33.15
C ALA A 39 -3.21 19.17 31.90
N LYS A 40 -4.39 18.53 31.95
CA LYS A 40 -5.38 18.61 30.86
C LYS A 40 -5.89 20.01 30.66
N VAL A 41 -6.20 20.69 31.77
CA VAL A 41 -6.73 22.07 31.75
C VAL A 41 -5.64 23.02 31.29
N CYS A 42 -4.40 22.86 31.77
CA CYS A 42 -3.25 23.65 31.31
C CYS A 42 -3.01 23.49 29.80
N LEU A 43 -3.00 22.26 29.29
CA LEU A 43 -2.84 22.01 27.87
C LEU A 43 -3.88 22.75 27.02
N PHE A 44 -5.16 22.69 27.44
CA PHE A 44 -6.24 23.38 26.75
C PHE A 44 -6.02 24.90 26.73
N ALA A 45 -5.66 25.49 27.86
CA ALA A 45 -5.41 26.93 27.94
C ALA A 45 -4.20 27.36 27.11
N ILE A 46 -3.09 26.60 27.18
CA ILE A 46 -1.89 26.87 26.39
C ILE A 46 -2.20 26.80 24.90
N LYS A 47 -2.92 25.78 24.46
CA LYS A 47 -3.33 25.63 23.07
C LYS A 47 -4.19 26.79 22.58
N LYS A 48 -5.16 27.22 23.39
CA LYS A 48 -6.04 28.37 23.08
C LYS A 48 -5.25 29.68 22.97
N LEU A 49 -4.29 29.92 23.85
CA LEU A 49 -3.41 31.08 23.80
C LEU A 49 -2.47 31.03 22.58
N TYR A 50 -1.97 29.86 22.24
CA TYR A 50 -1.19 29.64 21.02
C TYR A 50 -2.00 29.95 19.76
N GLU A 51 -3.23 29.45 19.67
CA GLU A 51 -4.16 29.72 18.56
C GLU A 51 -4.53 31.23 18.47
N ALA A 52 -4.45 31.95 19.58
CA ALA A 52 -4.59 33.42 19.64
C ALA A 52 -3.29 34.17 19.27
N GLY A 53 -2.19 33.47 18.95
CA GLY A 53 -0.96 34.04 18.45
C GLY A 53 0.17 34.19 19.50
N ALA A 54 0.03 33.60 20.68
CA ALA A 54 1.11 33.65 21.69
C ALA A 54 2.32 32.82 21.25
N THR A 55 3.51 33.39 21.39
CA THR A 55 4.80 32.76 21.01
C THR A 55 5.59 32.25 22.21
N GLU A 56 5.31 32.75 23.40
CA GLU A 56 5.83 32.34 24.70
C GLU A 56 4.77 32.66 25.76
N LEU A 57 4.65 31.86 26.80
CA LEU A 57 3.61 31.95 27.81
C LEU A 57 4.19 31.86 29.22
N SER A 58 3.77 32.74 30.09
CA SER A 58 4.07 32.65 31.53
C SER A 58 3.01 31.83 32.26
N PRO A 59 3.34 31.28 33.45
CA PRO A 59 2.35 30.61 34.31
C PRO A 59 1.14 31.48 34.65
N LEU A 60 1.34 32.78 34.79
CA LEU A 60 0.27 33.71 35.13
C LEU A 60 -0.74 33.90 33.98
N GLU A 61 -0.24 33.99 32.74
CA GLU A 61 -1.13 34.13 31.56
C GLU A 61 -1.97 32.86 31.36
N VAL A 62 -1.39 31.68 31.54
CA VAL A 62 -2.11 30.41 31.45
C VAL A 62 -3.13 30.26 32.58
N ASP A 63 -2.79 30.65 33.82
CA ASP A 63 -3.68 30.64 34.96
C ASP A 63 -4.90 31.57 34.73
N GLN A 64 -4.68 32.79 34.24
CA GLN A 64 -5.74 33.72 33.89
C GLN A 64 -6.65 33.19 32.77
N GLU A 65 -6.08 32.53 31.76
CA GLU A 65 -6.87 31.93 30.69
C GLU A 65 -7.73 30.76 31.18
N ILE A 66 -7.21 29.97 32.13
CA ILE A 66 -7.96 28.89 32.78
C ILE A 66 -9.17 29.47 33.52
N GLU A 67 -9.00 30.57 34.25
CA GLU A 67 -10.10 31.25 34.95
C GLU A 67 -11.17 31.79 34.02
N ARG A 68 -10.77 32.27 32.82
CA ARG A 68 -11.69 32.72 31.76
C ARG A 68 -12.41 31.59 31.03
N SER A 69 -11.82 30.38 31.02
CA SER A 69 -12.31 29.25 30.20
C SER A 69 -13.51 28.51 30.80
N GLY A 70 -13.92 28.79 32.04
CA GLY A 70 -15.14 28.28 32.67
C GLY A 70 -14.96 27.82 34.12
N ALA A 71 -16.01 27.99 34.92
CA ALA A 71 -15.97 27.71 36.35
C ALA A 71 -15.59 26.26 36.74
N ALA A 72 -16.08 25.28 35.98
CA ALA A 72 -15.81 23.86 36.26
C ALA A 72 -14.33 23.49 36.01
N ALA A 73 -13.72 24.02 34.95
CA ALA A 73 -12.31 23.82 34.65
C ALA A 73 -11.42 24.48 35.70
N ALA A 74 -11.72 25.73 36.06
CA ALA A 74 -11.02 26.49 37.09
C ALA A 74 -11.14 25.81 38.47
N GLN A 75 -12.31 25.29 38.82
CA GLN A 75 -12.52 24.57 40.08
C GLN A 75 -11.71 23.27 40.14
N ALA A 76 -11.71 22.45 39.07
CA ALA A 76 -10.93 21.20 39.02
C ALA A 76 -9.43 21.46 39.07
N TYR A 77 -8.97 22.52 38.41
CA TYR A 77 -7.58 22.96 38.42
C TYR A 77 -7.13 23.42 39.83
N LYS A 78 -7.93 24.25 40.51
CA LYS A 78 -7.66 24.76 41.87
C LYS A 78 -7.70 23.66 42.91
N ALA A 79 -8.64 22.71 42.80
CA ALA A 79 -8.80 21.61 43.77
C ALA A 79 -7.54 20.71 43.87
N GLU A 80 -6.80 20.58 42.80
CA GLU A 80 -5.56 19.77 42.76
C GLU A 80 -4.29 20.63 42.70
N ASN A 81 -4.32 21.86 43.24
CA ASN A 81 -3.18 22.79 43.30
C ASN A 81 -2.51 23.05 41.94
N GLY A 82 -3.32 23.28 40.91
CA GLY A 82 -2.86 23.41 39.53
C GLY A 82 -1.90 24.57 39.28
N LEU A 83 -2.03 25.68 40.02
CA LEU A 83 -1.08 26.80 39.90
C LEU A 83 0.35 26.41 40.34
N ASN A 84 0.48 25.60 41.39
CA ASN A 84 1.79 25.09 41.80
C ASN A 84 2.37 24.15 40.74
N PHE A 85 1.55 23.24 40.23
CA PHE A 85 1.94 22.36 39.11
C PHE A 85 2.43 23.17 37.90
N LEU A 86 1.73 24.24 37.54
CA LEU A 86 2.07 25.08 36.40
C LEU A 86 3.41 25.83 36.60
N LYS A 87 3.64 26.34 37.81
CA LYS A 87 4.91 26.99 38.19
C LYS A 87 6.09 25.99 38.15
N GLU A 88 5.91 24.82 38.77
CA GLU A 88 6.94 23.77 38.73
C GLU A 88 7.21 23.29 37.30
N ALA A 89 6.17 23.16 36.48
CA ALA A 89 6.30 22.80 35.09
C ALA A 89 7.13 23.83 34.30
N TYR A 90 6.89 25.12 34.56
CA TYR A 90 7.65 26.20 33.93
C TYR A 90 9.10 26.25 34.42
N GLU A 91 9.34 26.19 35.73
CA GLU A 91 10.67 26.31 36.33
C GLU A 91 11.63 25.18 35.95
N HIS A 92 11.10 23.96 35.76
CA HIS A 92 11.89 22.76 35.50
C HIS A 92 11.89 22.32 34.02
N ALA A 93 11.22 23.05 33.14
CA ALA A 93 11.16 22.68 31.73
C ALA A 93 12.52 22.78 31.03
N THR A 94 12.85 21.75 30.28
CA THR A 94 14.09 21.67 29.49
C THR A 94 13.74 21.31 28.06
N LEU A 95 13.77 22.32 27.15
CA LEU A 95 13.41 22.13 25.73
C LEU A 95 14.19 21.01 25.04
N GLY A 96 15.48 20.84 25.36
CA GLY A 96 16.32 19.76 24.80
C GLY A 96 15.84 18.34 25.15
N ASN A 97 15.02 18.19 26.20
CA ASN A 97 14.50 16.90 26.65
C ASN A 97 13.03 16.70 26.27
N PHE A 98 12.42 17.61 25.50
CA PHE A 98 11.02 17.57 25.17
C PHE A 98 10.61 16.24 24.50
N GLU A 99 11.34 15.84 23.47
CA GLU A 99 11.04 14.62 22.73
C GLU A 99 11.08 13.36 23.62
N LEU A 100 12.01 13.28 24.57
CA LEU A 100 12.09 12.18 25.53
C LEU A 100 10.82 12.07 26.36
N TYR A 101 10.37 13.20 26.94
CA TYR A 101 9.18 13.22 27.81
C TYR A 101 7.87 13.13 27.03
N TYR A 102 7.84 13.65 25.82
CA TYR A 102 6.74 13.45 24.89
C TYR A 102 6.53 11.94 24.57
N LYS A 103 7.61 11.25 24.21
CA LYS A 103 7.55 9.78 23.97
C LYS A 103 7.07 9.02 25.20
N ARG A 104 7.54 9.40 26.40
CA ARG A 104 7.05 8.80 27.65
C ARG A 104 5.58 9.08 27.88
N LEU A 105 5.12 10.32 27.71
CA LEU A 105 3.70 10.70 27.80
C LEU A 105 2.83 9.82 26.90
N LYS A 106 3.23 9.64 25.64
CA LYS A 106 2.47 8.82 24.67
C LYS A 106 2.46 7.34 25.03
N LYS A 107 3.55 6.77 25.54
CA LYS A 107 3.59 5.38 26.00
C LYS A 107 2.63 5.14 27.16
N TYR A 108 2.64 5.99 28.18
CA TYR A 108 1.70 5.89 29.29
C TYR A 108 0.24 6.10 28.86
N SER A 109 0.01 7.02 27.92
CA SER A 109 -1.31 7.23 27.32
C SER A 109 -1.81 5.97 26.62
N LEU A 110 -0.95 5.33 25.83
CA LEU A 110 -1.26 4.08 25.12
C LEU A 110 -1.60 2.96 26.09
N LEU A 111 -0.76 2.73 27.11
CA LEU A 111 -0.98 1.68 28.12
C LEU A 111 -2.33 1.87 28.84
N ARG A 112 -2.70 3.11 29.20
CA ARG A 112 -4.02 3.40 29.79
C ARG A 112 -5.17 3.08 28.85
N LYS A 113 -5.03 3.36 27.55
CA LYS A 113 -6.06 3.04 26.54
C LYS A 113 -6.20 1.53 26.38
N LEU A 114 -5.09 0.79 26.30
CA LEU A 114 -5.08 -0.66 26.20
C LEU A 114 -5.71 -1.30 27.46
N GLN A 115 -5.33 -0.84 28.65
CA GLN A 115 -5.91 -1.33 29.91
C GLN A 115 -7.42 -1.08 29.98
N LYS A 116 -7.88 0.12 29.58
CA LYS A 116 -9.31 0.45 29.54
C LYS A 116 -10.08 -0.41 28.54
N ALA A 117 -9.43 -0.84 27.47
CA ALA A 117 -9.97 -1.74 26.47
C ALA A 117 -9.81 -3.24 26.86
N HIS A 118 -9.36 -3.51 28.09
CA HIS A 118 -9.15 -4.86 28.65
C HIS A 118 -8.10 -5.72 27.94
N TYR A 119 -7.15 -5.11 27.23
CA TYR A 119 -6.00 -5.82 26.72
C TYR A 119 -4.99 -6.13 27.83
N ASP A 120 -4.30 -7.27 27.71
CA ASP A 120 -3.20 -7.61 28.62
C ASP A 120 -2.00 -6.71 28.34
N ILE A 121 -1.57 -5.97 29.36
CA ILE A 121 -0.39 -5.09 29.33
C ILE A 121 0.68 -5.52 30.33
N SER A 122 0.57 -6.74 30.88
CA SER A 122 1.48 -7.28 31.92
C SER A 122 2.94 -7.30 31.49
N ASN A 123 3.19 -7.34 30.19
CA ASN A 123 4.52 -7.23 29.60
C ASN A 123 5.22 -5.88 29.86
N TYR A 124 4.46 -4.83 30.19
CA TYR A 124 4.96 -3.45 30.41
C TYR A 124 4.46 -2.82 31.70
N TYR A 125 3.42 -3.38 32.33
CA TYR A 125 2.82 -2.81 33.51
C TYR A 125 2.18 -3.88 34.41
N ILE A 126 2.53 -3.83 35.69
CA ILE A 126 1.87 -4.61 36.76
C ILE A 126 1.48 -3.61 37.86
N ALA A 127 0.27 -3.73 38.42
CA ALA A 127 -0.18 -2.87 39.50
C ALA A 127 0.65 -3.10 40.79
N ASP A 128 0.92 -2.03 41.54
CA ASP A 128 1.78 -2.09 42.73
C ASP A 128 1.40 -3.20 43.73
N LYS A 129 0.10 -3.40 43.91
CA LYS A 129 -0.43 -4.47 44.80
C LYS A 129 -0.09 -5.89 44.34
N ASP A 130 0.26 -6.07 43.08
CA ASP A 130 0.53 -7.37 42.46
C ASP A 130 2.03 -7.63 42.30
N ILE A 131 2.89 -6.62 42.55
CA ILE A 131 4.35 -6.72 42.48
C ILE A 131 4.84 -7.36 43.79
N LYS A 132 5.41 -8.56 43.69
CA LYS A 132 5.98 -9.30 44.81
C LYS A 132 7.48 -9.07 44.99
N ASP A 133 8.18 -8.74 43.94
CA ASP A 133 9.63 -8.51 43.91
C ASP A 133 9.91 -7.11 43.32
N PRO A 134 10.60 -6.21 44.02
CA PRO A 134 10.98 -4.89 43.54
C PRO A 134 11.84 -4.90 42.25
N LEU A 135 12.59 -5.98 42.01
CA LEU A 135 13.41 -6.10 40.79
C LEU A 135 12.54 -6.21 39.54
N VAL A 136 11.37 -6.83 39.63
CA VAL A 136 10.40 -6.91 38.52
C VAL A 136 9.92 -5.53 38.10
N GLU A 137 9.73 -4.61 39.05
CA GLU A 137 9.36 -3.22 38.70
C GLU A 137 10.45 -2.51 37.91
N VAL A 138 11.70 -2.66 38.33
CA VAL A 138 12.85 -2.08 37.64
C VAL A 138 12.96 -2.62 36.20
N GLU A 139 12.79 -3.93 36.04
CA GLU A 139 12.84 -4.56 34.70
C GLU A 139 11.70 -4.09 33.79
N LEU A 140 10.48 -3.95 34.33
CA LEU A 140 9.34 -3.45 33.55
C LEU A 140 9.52 -1.98 33.15
N ILE A 141 10.06 -1.14 34.02
CA ILE A 141 10.38 0.26 33.70
C ILE A 141 11.43 0.33 32.61
N ASP A 142 12.53 -0.42 32.73
CA ASP A 142 13.60 -0.46 31.73
C ASP A 142 13.07 -0.96 30.37
N LYS A 143 12.23 -2.01 30.37
CA LYS A 143 11.58 -2.54 29.19
C LYS A 143 10.65 -1.51 28.53
N LEU A 144 9.84 -0.80 29.32
CA LEU A 144 8.96 0.25 28.83
C LEU A 144 9.75 1.44 28.25
N GLU A 145 10.86 1.82 28.89
CA GLU A 145 11.70 2.91 28.38
C GLU A 145 12.31 2.58 27.03
N LYS A 146 12.74 1.35 26.82
CA LYS A 146 13.34 0.88 25.56
C LYS A 146 12.33 0.62 24.45
N ALA A 147 11.09 0.24 24.78
CA ALA A 147 10.06 -0.09 23.80
C ALA A 147 9.57 1.15 23.06
N SER A 148 9.30 1.03 21.76
CA SER A 148 8.53 2.01 21.00
C SER A 148 7.03 1.86 21.23
N LEU A 149 6.21 2.82 20.75
CA LEU A 149 4.74 2.65 20.75
C LEU A 149 4.31 1.44 19.92
N GLU A 150 5.03 1.20 18.84
CA GLU A 150 4.79 0.07 17.93
C GLU A 150 5.12 -1.27 18.59
N ASP A 151 6.20 -1.36 19.37
CA ASP A 151 6.54 -2.57 20.12
C ASP A 151 5.44 -2.93 21.14
N ILE A 152 4.87 -1.91 21.80
CA ILE A 152 3.76 -2.10 22.75
C ILE A 152 2.52 -2.63 22.02
N LEU A 153 2.14 -2.05 20.89
CA LEU A 153 1.01 -2.49 20.08
C LEU A 153 1.23 -3.89 19.51
N ASN A 154 2.41 -4.16 18.98
CA ASN A 154 2.76 -5.47 18.42
C ASN A 154 2.72 -6.58 19.48
N SER A 155 3.06 -6.29 20.75
CA SER A 155 2.96 -7.29 21.82
C SER A 155 1.51 -7.72 22.05
N VAL A 156 0.57 -6.77 22.03
CA VAL A 156 -0.87 -7.04 22.20
C VAL A 156 -1.43 -7.78 20.98
N GLU A 157 -1.01 -7.37 19.77
CA GLU A 157 -1.43 -8.02 18.52
C GLU A 157 -0.87 -9.44 18.39
N LYS A 158 0.32 -9.69 18.91
CA LYS A 158 0.92 -11.02 18.92
C LYS A 158 0.05 -12.00 19.71
N ASP A 159 -0.35 -11.64 20.92
CA ASP A 159 -1.19 -12.49 21.77
C ASP A 159 -2.54 -12.78 21.09
N TYR A 160 -3.16 -11.74 20.48
CA TYR A 160 -4.38 -11.92 19.68
C TYR A 160 -4.16 -12.81 18.45
N SER A 161 -3.03 -12.65 17.76
CA SER A 161 -2.69 -13.47 16.60
C SER A 161 -2.40 -14.92 16.97
N GLU A 162 -1.79 -15.17 18.12
CA GLU A 162 -1.56 -16.52 18.66
C GLU A 162 -2.90 -17.20 19.00
N ILE A 163 -3.80 -16.52 19.70
CA ILE A 163 -5.15 -17.01 19.99
C ILE A 163 -5.93 -17.27 18.70
N ARG A 164 -5.89 -16.32 17.76
CA ARG A 164 -6.54 -16.49 16.46
C ARG A 164 -5.99 -17.69 15.69
N ASN A 165 -4.67 -17.86 15.70
CA ASN A 165 -4.02 -19.00 15.03
C ASN A 165 -4.36 -20.33 15.71
N GLU A 166 -4.52 -20.35 17.03
CA GLU A 166 -4.94 -21.53 17.76
C GLU A 166 -6.37 -21.97 17.40
N PHE A 167 -7.31 -21.02 17.31
CA PHE A 167 -8.72 -21.31 17.13
C PHE A 167 -9.21 -21.29 15.68
N LEU A 168 -8.59 -20.50 14.80
CA LEU A 168 -9.02 -20.34 13.42
C LEU A 168 -8.08 -20.97 12.39
N ASN A 169 -6.78 -21.03 12.71
CA ASN A 169 -5.78 -21.61 11.83
C ASN A 169 -5.08 -22.77 12.54
N GLY A 170 -5.81 -23.73 13.08
CA GLY A 170 -5.25 -24.89 13.77
C GLY A 170 -3.95 -25.34 13.13
N GLY A 171 -2.82 -25.04 13.78
CA GLY A 171 -1.47 -25.09 13.23
C GLY A 171 -1.18 -26.43 12.58
N ARG A 172 -0.64 -26.41 11.38
CA ARG A 172 -0.31 -27.52 10.47
C ARG A 172 -1.55 -28.32 10.04
N THR A 173 -2.09 -27.99 8.90
CA THR A 173 -2.95 -28.88 8.13
C THR A 173 -2.13 -30.13 7.74
N GLN A 174 -2.18 -31.16 8.51
CA GLN A 174 -2.00 -32.52 8.03
C GLN A 174 -3.31 -32.83 7.28
N GLY A 175 -3.38 -32.52 6.00
CA GLY A 175 -4.50 -32.89 5.16
C GLY A 175 -4.18 -34.21 4.50
N ASP A 176 -5.08 -35.16 4.59
CA ASP A 176 -5.06 -36.32 3.68
C ASP A 176 -5.25 -35.77 2.24
N PRO A 177 -4.34 -36.06 1.28
CA PRO A 177 -4.52 -35.64 -0.10
C PRO A 177 -5.84 -36.11 -0.74
N ALA A 178 -6.48 -37.15 -0.20
CA ALA A 178 -7.76 -37.66 -0.67
C ALA A 178 -8.98 -36.89 -0.10
N GLU A 179 -8.79 -36.14 0.99
CA GLU A 179 -9.87 -35.44 1.66
C GLU A 179 -10.38 -34.27 0.82
N GLY A 180 -11.68 -34.21 0.58
CA GLY A 180 -12.33 -33.08 -0.09
C GLY A 180 -12.13 -33.00 -1.60
N LEU A 181 -11.56 -34.00 -2.28
CA LEU A 181 -11.29 -33.96 -3.72
C LEU A 181 -12.54 -33.76 -4.57
N GLU A 182 -13.63 -34.46 -4.28
CA GLU A 182 -14.89 -34.32 -5.03
C GLU A 182 -15.46 -32.90 -4.84
N THR A 183 -15.46 -32.40 -3.62
CA THR A 183 -15.88 -31.02 -3.32
C THR A 183 -15.04 -30.01 -4.08
N LEU A 184 -13.72 -30.17 -4.08
CA LEU A 184 -12.78 -29.31 -4.81
C LEU A 184 -13.06 -29.34 -6.33
N ILE A 185 -13.31 -30.51 -6.90
CA ILE A 185 -13.62 -30.65 -8.34
C ILE A 185 -14.93 -29.91 -8.67
N GLU A 186 -15.97 -30.10 -7.87
CA GLU A 186 -17.25 -29.41 -8.06
C GLU A 186 -17.16 -27.90 -7.86
N GLU A 187 -16.38 -27.44 -6.87
CA GLU A 187 -16.10 -26.02 -6.64
C GLU A 187 -15.36 -25.42 -7.84
N LEU A 188 -14.30 -26.06 -8.31
CA LEU A 188 -13.54 -25.59 -9.48
C LEU A 188 -14.37 -25.59 -10.77
N ARG A 189 -15.34 -26.52 -10.89
CA ARG A 189 -16.28 -26.56 -12.02
C ARG A 189 -17.26 -25.39 -11.98
N LYS A 190 -17.76 -25.05 -10.80
CA LYS A 190 -18.73 -23.95 -10.59
C LYS A 190 -18.08 -22.58 -10.57
N SER A 191 -16.91 -22.49 -9.96
CA SER A 191 -16.12 -21.27 -9.80
C SER A 191 -14.65 -21.57 -10.14
N PRO A 192 -14.26 -21.51 -11.41
CA PRO A 192 -12.88 -21.72 -11.82
C PRO A 192 -11.94 -20.76 -11.10
N SER A 193 -10.69 -21.19 -10.83
CA SER A 193 -9.65 -20.35 -10.22
C SER A 193 -9.17 -19.28 -11.23
N ILE A 194 -10.04 -18.34 -11.54
CA ILE A 194 -9.84 -17.19 -12.42
C ILE A 194 -10.23 -15.95 -11.63
N GLY A 195 -9.33 -14.96 -11.57
CA GLY A 195 -9.62 -13.65 -10.99
C GLY A 195 -10.16 -12.66 -12.02
N PRO A 196 -10.49 -11.42 -11.63
CA PRO A 196 -10.79 -10.35 -12.57
C PRO A 196 -9.69 -10.19 -13.61
N SER A 197 -10.06 -9.77 -14.82
CA SER A 197 -9.07 -9.44 -15.85
C SER A 197 -8.17 -8.28 -15.40
N LEU A 198 -6.95 -8.30 -15.86
CA LEU A 198 -6.01 -7.18 -15.88
C LEU A 198 -6.01 -6.57 -17.28
N GLU A 199 -5.33 -5.46 -17.49
CA GLU A 199 -5.18 -4.91 -18.83
C GLU A 199 -4.43 -5.89 -19.75
N GLY A 200 -4.95 -6.05 -20.98
CA GLY A 200 -4.44 -6.98 -21.98
C GLY A 200 -5.09 -8.36 -21.93
N LYS A 201 -5.80 -8.71 -23.00
CA LYS A 201 -6.57 -9.98 -23.09
C LYS A 201 -5.68 -11.21 -23.02
N MET A 202 -4.55 -11.21 -23.77
CA MET A 202 -3.62 -12.35 -23.76
C MET A 202 -2.90 -12.46 -22.41
N PHE A 203 -2.49 -11.32 -21.84
CA PHE A 203 -1.86 -11.28 -20.53
C PHE A 203 -2.80 -11.82 -19.45
N SER A 204 -4.04 -11.35 -19.41
CA SER A 204 -5.05 -11.83 -18.47
C SER A 204 -5.31 -13.34 -18.62
N SER A 205 -5.41 -13.84 -19.84
CA SER A 205 -5.63 -15.27 -20.11
C SER A 205 -4.42 -16.12 -19.70
N VAL A 206 -3.19 -15.63 -19.92
CA VAL A 206 -1.96 -16.30 -19.49
C VAL A 206 -1.89 -16.40 -17.97
N CYS A 207 -2.16 -15.33 -17.24
CA CYS A 207 -2.08 -15.30 -15.78
C CYS A 207 -3.37 -15.76 -15.07
N ARG A 208 -4.46 -15.94 -15.79
CA ARG A 208 -5.82 -16.22 -15.27
C ARG A 208 -6.37 -15.07 -14.39
N GLY A 209 -6.01 -13.83 -14.74
CA GLY A 209 -6.43 -12.62 -14.03
C GLY A 209 -5.83 -12.46 -12.63
N ALA A 210 -6.39 -11.53 -11.88
CA ALA A 210 -5.99 -11.15 -10.53
C ALA A 210 -6.59 -12.12 -9.50
N ARG A 211 -5.96 -13.29 -9.31
CA ARG A 211 -6.51 -14.36 -8.45
C ARG A 211 -6.22 -14.12 -6.97
N PRO A 212 -7.19 -14.37 -6.09
CA PRO A 212 -6.97 -14.36 -4.64
C PRO A 212 -5.78 -15.25 -4.20
N GLY A 213 -5.08 -14.85 -3.17
CA GLY A 213 -3.92 -15.57 -2.62
C GLY A 213 -2.65 -15.51 -3.49
N CYS A 214 -2.63 -14.68 -4.55
CA CYS A 214 -1.52 -14.59 -5.48
C CYS A 214 -0.74 -13.27 -5.33
N PHE A 215 0.58 -13.38 -5.42
CA PHE A 215 1.49 -12.24 -5.48
C PHE A 215 2.14 -12.17 -6.88
N PHE A 216 1.91 -11.06 -7.59
CA PHE A 216 2.48 -10.77 -8.90
C PHE A 216 3.58 -9.72 -8.80
N LEU A 217 4.65 -9.91 -9.56
CA LEU A 217 5.81 -9.02 -9.60
C LEU A 217 6.09 -8.56 -11.02
N LYS A 218 6.03 -7.24 -11.23
CA LYS A 218 6.45 -6.57 -12.47
C LYS A 218 7.82 -5.94 -12.27
N SER A 219 8.69 -6.11 -13.24
CA SER A 219 10.00 -5.46 -13.25
C SER A 219 10.18 -4.64 -14.52
N SER A 220 10.71 -3.42 -14.41
CA SER A 220 11.00 -2.58 -15.57
C SER A 220 12.08 -1.56 -15.23
N SER A 221 12.65 -0.92 -16.25
CA SER A 221 13.56 0.21 -16.07
C SER A 221 12.86 1.41 -15.43
N THR A 222 13.65 2.35 -14.97
CA THR A 222 13.16 3.70 -14.64
C THR A 222 12.50 4.30 -15.88
N SER A 223 11.37 4.98 -15.71
CA SER A 223 10.55 5.53 -16.80
C SER A 223 10.00 4.49 -17.80
N GLY A 224 10.09 3.20 -17.49
CA GLY A 224 9.54 2.12 -18.32
C GLY A 224 8.01 1.95 -18.22
N GLY A 225 7.31 2.80 -17.46
CA GLY A 225 5.85 2.76 -17.31
C GLY A 225 5.32 1.87 -16.18
N LYS A 226 6.18 1.48 -15.20
CA LYS A 226 5.78 0.61 -14.07
C LYS A 226 4.55 1.10 -13.34
N SER A 227 4.64 2.30 -12.74
CA SER A 227 3.58 2.90 -11.93
C SER A 227 2.32 3.12 -12.76
N ARG A 228 2.44 3.72 -13.94
CA ARG A 228 1.31 3.97 -14.85
C ARG A 228 0.54 2.70 -15.19
N THR A 229 1.23 1.65 -15.62
CA THR A 229 0.57 0.38 -15.97
C THR A 229 0.01 -0.35 -14.73
N SER A 230 0.55 -0.11 -13.52
CA SER A 230 -0.07 -0.60 -12.26
C SER A 230 -1.36 0.15 -11.95
N ILE A 231 -1.39 1.48 -12.16
CA ILE A 231 -2.60 2.29 -11.99
C ILE A 231 -3.68 1.87 -13.00
N PHE A 232 -3.31 1.60 -14.26
CA PHE A 232 -4.27 1.11 -15.26
C PHE A 232 -4.87 -0.24 -14.87
N ASP A 233 -4.06 -1.20 -14.44
CA ASP A 233 -4.52 -2.49 -13.94
C ASP A 233 -5.44 -2.33 -12.71
N ALA A 234 -5.09 -1.43 -11.80
CA ALA A 234 -5.87 -1.13 -10.61
C ALA A 234 -7.23 -0.48 -10.96
N CYS A 235 -7.23 0.49 -11.87
CA CYS A 235 -8.46 1.12 -12.38
C CYS A 235 -9.34 0.11 -13.12
N HIS A 236 -8.75 -0.76 -13.95
CA HIS A 236 -9.47 -1.81 -14.66
C HIS A 236 -10.21 -2.76 -13.71
N ILE A 237 -9.59 -3.09 -12.57
CA ILE A 237 -10.24 -3.91 -11.54
C ILE A 237 -11.33 -3.12 -10.81
N ALA A 238 -11.04 -1.88 -10.39
CA ALA A 238 -11.92 -1.09 -9.54
C ALA A 238 -13.20 -0.64 -10.27
N TYR A 239 -13.05 -0.15 -11.51
CA TYR A 239 -14.14 0.51 -12.23
C TYR A 239 -14.72 -0.37 -13.34
N PRO A 240 -16.04 -0.63 -13.35
CA PRO A 240 -16.68 -1.35 -14.44
C PRO A 240 -16.91 -0.50 -15.68
N LYS A 241 -16.78 0.83 -15.57
CA LYS A 241 -17.02 1.80 -16.63
C LYS A 241 -15.72 2.49 -17.05
N ARG A 242 -15.46 2.62 -18.34
CA ARG A 242 -14.31 3.34 -18.89
C ARG A 242 -14.50 3.68 -20.37
N TRP A 243 -13.61 4.52 -20.90
CA TRP A 243 -13.52 4.74 -22.34
C TRP A 243 -12.92 3.53 -23.05
N SER A 244 -13.53 3.11 -24.14
CA SER A 244 -12.99 2.10 -25.05
C SER A 244 -12.41 2.75 -26.30
N HIS A 245 -11.10 2.62 -26.51
CA HIS A 245 -10.44 3.10 -27.70
C HIS A 245 -10.90 2.38 -28.97
N GLU A 246 -11.28 1.11 -28.85
CA GLU A 246 -11.79 0.29 -29.94
C GLU A 246 -13.20 0.77 -30.39
N LYS A 247 -14.10 0.92 -29.39
CA LYS A 247 -15.49 1.33 -29.66
C LYS A 247 -15.67 2.83 -29.78
N LYS A 248 -14.63 3.62 -29.45
CA LYS A 248 -14.66 5.10 -29.40
C LYS A 248 -15.85 5.64 -28.60
N ALA A 249 -16.15 4.97 -27.49
CA ALA A 249 -17.28 5.27 -26.61
C ALA A 249 -17.00 4.83 -25.19
N PHE A 250 -17.75 5.37 -24.22
CA PHE A 250 -17.79 4.79 -22.88
C PHE A 250 -18.47 3.44 -22.92
N ILE A 251 -17.89 2.51 -22.18
CA ILE A 251 -18.41 1.15 -22.05
C ILE A 251 -18.65 0.82 -20.59
N GLU A 252 -19.54 -0.12 -20.36
CA GLU A 252 -19.71 -0.82 -19.10
C GLU A 252 -19.50 -2.31 -19.33
N GLU A 253 -18.78 -2.94 -18.41
CA GLU A 253 -18.46 -4.37 -18.47
C GLU A 253 -19.59 -5.19 -17.86
N TYR A 254 -19.85 -6.34 -18.47
CA TYR A 254 -20.88 -7.30 -18.05
C TYR A 254 -20.22 -8.67 -17.83
N ASP A 255 -20.72 -9.40 -16.83
CA ASP A 255 -20.27 -10.75 -16.54
C ASP A 255 -20.82 -11.78 -17.55
N ALA A 256 -20.44 -13.05 -17.37
CA ALA A 256 -20.89 -14.15 -18.22
C ALA A 256 -22.42 -14.42 -18.17
N LYS A 257 -23.12 -13.88 -17.17
CA LYS A 257 -24.58 -13.98 -17.03
C LYS A 257 -25.29 -12.81 -17.69
N GLY A 258 -24.55 -11.83 -18.18
CA GLY A 258 -25.08 -10.62 -18.80
C GLY A 258 -25.51 -9.54 -17.79
N GLU A 259 -25.08 -9.64 -16.54
CA GLU A 259 -25.29 -8.64 -15.51
C GLU A 259 -24.13 -7.64 -15.49
N PRO A 260 -24.36 -6.36 -15.17
CA PRO A 260 -23.29 -5.38 -15.03
C PRO A 260 -22.24 -5.84 -14.01
N ARG A 261 -20.98 -5.77 -14.37
CA ARG A 261 -19.89 -6.04 -13.44
C ARG A 261 -19.89 -4.99 -12.33
N GLY A 262 -20.02 -5.40 -11.08
CA GLY A 262 -19.88 -4.50 -9.93
C GLY A 262 -18.45 -3.95 -9.79
N PRO A 263 -18.27 -2.80 -9.11
CA PRO A 263 -16.96 -2.30 -8.75
C PRO A 263 -16.28 -3.23 -7.74
N ARG A 264 -14.93 -3.20 -7.68
CA ARG A 264 -14.15 -3.98 -6.72
C ARG A 264 -13.26 -3.09 -5.89
N LYS A 265 -13.10 -3.42 -4.61
CA LYS A 265 -12.28 -2.64 -3.68
C LYS A 265 -10.80 -2.88 -3.92
N VAL A 266 -10.10 -1.83 -4.31
CA VAL A 266 -8.68 -1.79 -4.59
C VAL A 266 -7.99 -0.86 -3.60
N LEU A 267 -6.91 -1.32 -2.99
CA LEU A 267 -5.95 -0.50 -2.25
C LEU A 267 -4.73 -0.26 -3.13
N PHE A 268 -4.42 0.99 -3.38
CA PHE A 268 -3.20 1.40 -4.08
C PHE A 268 -2.28 2.13 -3.11
N ILE A 269 -1.15 1.49 -2.76
CA ILE A 269 -0.14 2.06 -1.87
C ILE A 269 0.93 2.71 -2.74
N VAL A 270 1.10 4.03 -2.58
CA VAL A 270 2.12 4.82 -3.26
C VAL A 270 3.27 5.18 -2.32
N THR A 271 4.47 5.24 -2.86
CA THR A 271 5.67 5.58 -2.08
C THR A 271 6.41 6.83 -2.59
N GLU A 272 6.18 7.23 -3.84
CA GLU A 272 6.90 8.33 -4.49
C GLU A 272 5.96 9.36 -5.15
N MET A 273 4.74 8.95 -5.56
CA MET A 273 3.78 9.81 -6.24
C MET A 273 2.82 10.43 -5.24
N ASP A 274 2.41 11.67 -5.47
CA ASP A 274 1.32 12.28 -4.73
C ASP A 274 -0.07 11.85 -5.26
N LYS A 275 -1.09 12.17 -4.47
CA LYS A 275 -2.48 11.82 -4.81
C LYS A 275 -2.96 12.47 -6.10
N GLU A 276 -2.60 13.71 -6.33
CA GLU A 276 -3.01 14.50 -7.50
C GLU A 276 -2.40 13.92 -8.79
N GLU A 277 -1.13 13.52 -8.75
CA GLU A 277 -0.47 12.84 -9.87
C GLU A 277 -1.17 11.51 -10.21
N LEU A 278 -1.51 10.72 -9.19
CA LEU A 278 -2.24 9.48 -9.40
C LEU A 278 -3.63 9.74 -10.00
N GLN A 279 -4.34 10.77 -9.53
CA GLN A 279 -5.66 11.14 -10.02
C GLN A 279 -5.63 11.55 -11.50
N THR A 280 -4.60 12.27 -11.97
CA THR A 280 -4.49 12.64 -13.38
C THR A 280 -4.29 11.43 -14.28
N ILE A 281 -3.50 10.45 -13.85
CA ILE A 281 -3.31 9.17 -14.56
C ILE A 281 -4.62 8.36 -14.60
N MET A 282 -5.39 8.33 -13.50
CA MET A 282 -6.70 7.67 -13.47
C MET A 282 -7.68 8.33 -14.44
N LEU A 283 -7.73 9.66 -14.47
CA LEU A 283 -8.57 10.41 -15.41
C LEU A 283 -8.18 10.12 -16.86
N ALA A 284 -6.87 10.07 -17.17
CA ALA A 284 -6.38 9.74 -18.51
C ALA A 284 -6.82 8.34 -18.94
N TYR A 285 -6.67 7.35 -18.07
CA TYR A 285 -7.11 5.97 -18.33
C TYR A 285 -8.63 5.86 -18.54
N LEU A 286 -9.42 6.42 -17.64
CA LEU A 286 -10.88 6.29 -17.67
C LEU A 286 -11.52 7.10 -18.80
N SER A 287 -10.92 8.22 -19.21
CA SER A 287 -11.41 9.08 -20.29
C SER A 287 -10.84 8.73 -21.66
N GLY A 288 -9.71 8.02 -21.71
CA GLY A 288 -8.93 7.82 -22.93
C GLY A 288 -8.34 9.10 -23.53
N VAL A 289 -8.21 10.15 -22.72
CA VAL A 289 -7.57 11.42 -23.11
C VAL A 289 -6.13 11.39 -22.64
N ASP A 290 -5.21 11.91 -23.45
CA ASP A 290 -3.80 11.96 -23.09
C ASP A 290 -3.59 12.80 -21.82
N GLU A 291 -2.80 12.30 -20.89
CA GLU A 291 -2.53 12.96 -19.62
C GLU A 291 -1.89 14.35 -19.82
N ASP A 292 -1.02 14.53 -20.83
CA ASP A 292 -0.42 15.83 -21.13
C ASP A 292 -1.50 16.87 -21.48
N ASN A 293 -2.57 16.46 -22.17
CA ASN A 293 -3.70 17.34 -22.46
C ASN A 293 -4.47 17.71 -21.19
N ILE A 294 -4.58 16.78 -20.25
CA ILE A 294 -5.24 17.02 -18.95
C ILE A 294 -4.39 17.98 -18.11
N LEU A 295 -3.09 17.70 -17.96
CA LEU A 295 -2.15 18.50 -17.16
C LEU A 295 -1.99 19.94 -17.68
N THR A 296 -1.97 20.10 -19.01
CA THR A 296 -1.82 21.42 -19.63
C THR A 296 -3.13 22.16 -19.81
N GLY A 297 -4.27 21.49 -19.64
CA GLY A 297 -5.61 22.02 -19.95
C GLY A 297 -5.82 22.30 -21.44
N LYS A 298 -4.96 21.76 -22.31
CA LYS A 298 -5.01 21.95 -23.76
C LYS A 298 -5.63 20.73 -24.43
N TYR A 299 -6.95 20.72 -24.48
CA TYR A 299 -7.70 19.66 -25.12
C TYR A 299 -7.75 19.89 -26.64
N GLU A 300 -7.52 18.84 -27.43
CA GLU A 300 -7.58 18.92 -28.90
C GLU A 300 -9.00 19.21 -29.38
N THR A 301 -9.99 18.70 -28.65
CA THR A 301 -11.41 18.92 -28.96
C THR A 301 -12.23 19.19 -27.71
N PRO A 302 -13.36 19.91 -27.79
CA PRO A 302 -14.29 20.06 -26.67
C PRO A 302 -14.80 18.71 -26.11
N MET A 303 -14.81 17.67 -26.94
CA MET A 303 -15.22 16.32 -26.56
C MET A 303 -14.23 15.67 -25.61
N GLU A 304 -12.94 16.00 -25.68
CA GLU A 304 -11.94 15.48 -24.73
C GLU A 304 -12.20 15.97 -23.31
N LEU A 305 -12.43 17.28 -23.13
CA LEU A 305 -12.80 17.82 -21.83
C LEU A 305 -14.10 17.20 -21.31
N HIS A 306 -15.07 16.95 -22.21
CA HIS A 306 -16.30 16.27 -21.82
C HIS A 306 -16.00 14.84 -21.32
N ARG A 307 -15.17 14.07 -22.02
CA ARG A 307 -14.77 12.72 -21.60
C ARG A 307 -14.05 12.73 -20.24
N VAL A 308 -13.15 13.68 -19.98
CA VAL A 308 -12.48 13.82 -18.69
C VAL A 308 -13.48 14.09 -17.57
N LYS A 309 -14.48 14.97 -17.80
CA LYS A 309 -15.55 15.21 -16.83
C LYS A 309 -16.41 13.98 -16.59
N GLN A 310 -16.65 13.15 -17.60
CA GLN A 310 -17.37 11.89 -17.42
C GLN A 310 -16.54 10.88 -16.63
N ALA A 311 -15.23 10.79 -16.88
CA ALA A 311 -14.31 9.98 -16.08
C ALA A 311 -14.30 10.39 -14.60
N ALA A 312 -14.32 11.69 -14.31
CA ALA A 312 -14.44 12.19 -12.94
C ALA A 312 -15.75 11.73 -12.26
N LYS A 313 -16.88 11.77 -12.98
CA LYS A 313 -18.16 11.27 -12.45
C LYS A 313 -18.12 9.76 -12.19
N ILE A 314 -17.42 8.96 -13.01
CA ILE A 314 -17.23 7.53 -12.76
C ILE A 314 -16.47 7.34 -11.44
N ILE A 315 -15.39 8.09 -11.21
CA ILE A 315 -14.63 8.04 -9.94
C ILE A 315 -15.52 8.41 -8.76
N GLU A 316 -16.34 9.45 -8.88
CA GLU A 316 -17.28 9.90 -7.86
C GLU A 316 -18.39 8.86 -7.60
N GLU A 317 -18.95 8.27 -8.65
CA GLU A 317 -19.99 7.23 -8.57
C GLU A 317 -19.52 6.01 -7.76
N TYR A 318 -18.25 5.66 -7.93
CA TYR A 318 -17.64 4.52 -7.24
C TYR A 318 -16.67 4.96 -6.12
N ALA A 319 -16.95 6.07 -5.45
CA ALA A 319 -16.15 6.53 -4.31
C ALA A 319 -16.03 5.43 -3.24
N GLY A 320 -14.82 5.23 -2.72
CA GLY A 320 -14.52 4.20 -1.72
C GLY A 320 -14.14 2.83 -2.29
N TYR A 321 -14.23 2.62 -3.61
CA TYR A 321 -13.74 1.37 -4.24
C TYR A 321 -12.28 1.45 -4.67
N PHE A 322 -11.73 2.62 -4.90
CA PHE A 322 -10.31 2.82 -5.13
C PHE A 322 -9.75 3.65 -3.97
N ILE A 323 -8.96 3.02 -3.11
CA ILE A 323 -8.37 3.63 -1.92
C ILE A 323 -6.90 3.91 -2.21
N ILE A 324 -6.46 5.14 -1.99
CA ILE A 324 -5.07 5.56 -2.11
C ILE A 324 -4.51 5.73 -0.72
N GLU A 325 -3.38 5.07 -0.44
CA GLU A 325 -2.63 5.22 0.80
C GLU A 325 -1.19 5.61 0.46
N GLU A 326 -0.74 6.72 1.02
CA GLU A 326 0.63 7.19 0.84
C GLU A 326 1.50 6.73 2.01
N ILE A 327 2.61 6.04 1.71
CA ILE A 327 3.62 5.63 2.67
C ILE A 327 4.97 6.14 2.19
N SER A 328 5.39 7.32 2.65
CA SER A 328 6.61 7.98 2.20
C SER A 328 7.90 7.23 2.58
N ASP A 329 7.89 6.45 3.66
CA ASP A 329 9.01 5.61 4.10
C ASP A 329 8.52 4.20 4.43
N PRO A 330 8.25 3.36 3.38
CA PRO A 330 7.74 2.03 3.58
C PRO A 330 8.75 1.13 4.30
N ASN A 331 8.27 0.42 5.31
CA ASN A 331 9.00 -0.63 6.01
C ASN A 331 8.10 -1.86 6.20
N LEU A 332 8.67 -2.97 6.68
CA LEU A 332 7.93 -4.22 6.81
C LEU A 332 6.68 -4.07 7.70
N GLN A 333 6.78 -3.31 8.78
CA GLN A 333 5.72 -3.17 9.77
C GLN A 333 4.58 -2.29 9.30
N ASN A 334 4.88 -1.09 8.74
CA ASN A 334 3.83 -0.18 8.30
C ASN A 334 3.09 -0.68 7.05
N VAL A 335 3.80 -1.34 6.11
CA VAL A 335 3.16 -1.96 4.94
C VAL A 335 2.24 -3.10 5.36
N GLU A 336 2.68 -3.96 6.30
CA GLU A 336 1.85 -5.03 6.84
C GLU A 336 0.62 -4.47 7.57
N ALA A 337 0.81 -3.53 8.49
CA ALA A 337 -0.28 -2.92 9.25
C ALA A 337 -1.32 -2.26 8.34
N THR A 338 -0.86 -1.56 7.29
CA THR A 338 -1.73 -0.93 6.30
C THR A 338 -2.54 -1.98 5.53
N ILE A 339 -1.89 -2.98 4.93
CA ILE A 339 -2.59 -4.01 4.17
C ILE A 339 -3.57 -4.77 5.06
N ARG A 340 -3.17 -5.15 6.27
CA ARG A 340 -4.02 -5.85 7.24
C ARG A 340 -5.26 -5.03 7.59
N LYS A 341 -5.08 -3.73 7.91
CA LYS A 341 -6.19 -2.82 8.21
C LYS A 341 -7.22 -2.82 7.09
N TYR A 342 -6.79 -2.56 5.87
CA TYR A 342 -7.71 -2.45 4.73
C TYR A 342 -8.32 -3.79 4.32
N ALA A 343 -7.60 -4.89 4.48
CA ALA A 343 -8.14 -6.23 4.24
C ALA A 343 -9.23 -6.62 5.24
N THR A 344 -9.07 -6.25 6.54
CA THR A 344 -9.97 -6.70 7.60
C THR A 344 -11.12 -5.73 7.88
N VAL A 345 -10.92 -4.42 7.72
CA VAL A 345 -11.93 -3.39 8.04
C VAL A 345 -12.69 -2.95 6.80
N ASP A 346 -11.97 -2.74 5.70
CA ASP A 346 -12.55 -2.22 4.45
C ASP A 346 -12.85 -3.32 3.43
N GLU A 347 -12.54 -4.59 3.76
CA GLU A 347 -12.75 -5.76 2.89
C GLU A 347 -12.13 -5.60 1.51
N VAL A 348 -10.91 -5.03 1.44
CA VAL A 348 -10.15 -4.91 0.20
C VAL A 348 -9.68 -6.29 -0.23
N GLU A 349 -9.81 -6.60 -1.51
CA GLU A 349 -9.38 -7.87 -2.10
C GLU A 349 -8.16 -7.73 -3.01
N TYR A 350 -7.91 -6.51 -3.54
CA TYR A 350 -6.87 -6.23 -4.54
C TYR A 350 -5.95 -5.13 -4.02
N VAL A 351 -4.66 -5.44 -3.89
CA VAL A 351 -3.64 -4.52 -3.38
C VAL A 351 -2.59 -4.29 -4.44
N PHE A 352 -2.31 -3.04 -4.74
CA PHE A 352 -1.19 -2.60 -5.58
C PHE A 352 -0.19 -1.86 -4.72
N PHE A 353 1.04 -2.33 -4.66
CA PHE A 353 2.13 -1.71 -3.91
C PHE A 353 3.20 -1.18 -4.88
N ASP A 354 3.27 0.12 -5.03
CA ASP A 354 4.16 0.75 -6.00
C ASP A 354 5.24 1.57 -5.26
N TYR A 355 6.44 1.01 -5.06
CA TYR A 355 7.00 -0.29 -5.47
C TYR A 355 7.96 -0.85 -4.41
N ILE A 356 8.46 -2.07 -4.57
CA ILE A 356 9.45 -2.66 -3.66
C ILE A 356 10.80 -1.99 -3.90
N HIS A 357 11.26 -1.21 -2.92
CA HIS A 357 12.59 -0.59 -2.87
C HIS A 357 13.09 -0.54 -1.43
N SER A 358 14.40 -0.36 -1.26
CA SER A 358 15.01 -0.18 0.06
C SER A 358 14.88 1.27 0.51
N THR A 359 14.40 1.48 1.72
CA THR A 359 14.31 2.79 2.35
C THR A 359 15.36 2.96 3.44
N ALA A 360 15.58 4.21 3.85
CA ALA A 360 16.52 4.50 4.93
C ALA A 360 16.10 3.84 6.24
N SER A 361 14.81 3.79 6.54
CA SER A 361 14.30 3.15 7.75
C SER A 361 14.47 1.63 7.71
N MET A 362 14.23 0.98 6.57
CA MET A 362 14.49 -0.45 6.40
C MET A 362 15.96 -0.79 6.60
N ILE A 363 16.86 -0.01 5.96
CA ILE A 363 18.30 -0.19 6.13
C ILE A 363 18.70 0.04 7.59
N GLY A 364 18.15 1.07 8.24
CA GLY A 364 18.42 1.42 9.63
C GLY A 364 17.98 0.31 10.62
N GLN A 365 16.84 -0.31 10.41
CA GLN A 365 16.35 -1.42 11.24
C GLN A 365 17.31 -2.63 11.24
N PHE A 366 17.99 -2.86 10.12
CA PHE A 366 18.90 -4.00 9.94
C PHE A 366 20.38 -3.63 10.00
N SER A 367 20.72 -2.35 10.20
CA SER A 367 22.12 -1.84 10.19
C SER A 367 23.03 -2.51 11.23
N ARG A 368 22.48 -2.90 12.40
CA ARG A 368 23.23 -3.61 13.45
C ARG A 368 23.67 -5.01 13.03
N ASN A 369 22.99 -5.63 12.07
CA ASN A 369 23.24 -7.01 11.64
C ASN A 369 23.93 -7.11 10.28
N ASN A 370 24.37 -6.00 9.69
CA ASN A 370 25.03 -5.95 8.37
C ASN A 370 24.22 -6.67 7.26
N VAL A 371 22.88 -6.58 7.29
CA VAL A 371 22.02 -7.26 6.33
C VAL A 371 22.13 -6.56 4.97
N ARG A 372 22.34 -7.35 3.92
CA ARG A 372 22.46 -6.83 2.55
C ARG A 372 21.11 -6.36 2.02
N GLU A 373 21.11 -5.35 1.15
CA GLU A 373 19.92 -4.76 0.53
C GLU A 373 19.02 -5.83 -0.14
N ASP A 374 19.61 -6.78 -0.85
CA ASP A 374 18.86 -7.85 -1.54
C ASP A 374 18.07 -8.74 -0.56
N VAL A 375 18.58 -8.94 0.65
CA VAL A 375 17.86 -9.69 1.70
C VAL A 375 16.68 -8.88 2.25
N ILE A 376 16.84 -7.57 2.44
CA ILE A 376 15.77 -6.68 2.89
C ILE A 376 14.62 -6.67 1.87
N LEU A 377 14.94 -6.53 0.59
CA LEU A 377 13.95 -6.57 -0.49
C LEU A 377 13.26 -7.93 -0.59
N MET A 378 14.00 -9.02 -0.35
CA MET A 378 13.44 -10.37 -0.27
C MET A 378 12.45 -10.51 0.91
N MET A 379 12.76 -9.91 2.07
CA MET A 379 11.86 -9.93 3.23
C MET A 379 10.53 -9.24 2.89
N MET A 380 10.57 -8.08 2.24
CA MET A 380 9.36 -7.37 1.78
C MET A 380 8.54 -8.24 0.81
N ALA A 381 9.19 -8.82 -0.20
CA ALA A 381 8.50 -9.70 -1.15
C ALA A 381 7.90 -10.94 -0.48
N ASN A 382 8.59 -11.51 0.51
CA ASN A 382 8.08 -12.63 1.29
C ASN A 382 6.87 -12.25 2.12
N GLN A 383 6.91 -11.08 2.76
CA GLN A 383 5.80 -10.55 3.55
C GLN A 383 4.57 -10.28 2.69
N LEU A 384 4.72 -9.61 1.53
CA LEU A 384 3.63 -9.41 0.58
C LEU A 384 3.02 -10.73 0.12
N LYS A 385 3.85 -11.76 -0.16
CA LYS A 385 3.35 -13.09 -0.49
C LYS A 385 2.59 -13.74 0.66
N GLN A 386 3.06 -13.59 1.89
CA GLN A 386 2.39 -14.12 3.07
C GLN A 386 1.05 -13.44 3.30
N LEU A 387 0.99 -12.11 3.22
CA LEU A 387 -0.25 -11.33 3.31
C LEU A 387 -1.26 -11.73 2.23
N ALA A 388 -0.80 -11.92 0.99
CA ALA A 388 -1.66 -12.40 -0.08
C ALA A 388 -2.32 -13.74 0.27
N LYS A 389 -1.55 -14.66 0.87
CA LYS A 389 -2.03 -15.99 1.26
C LYS A 389 -2.96 -15.95 2.47
N ASP A 390 -2.57 -15.21 3.53
CA ASP A 390 -3.26 -15.23 4.83
C ASP A 390 -4.62 -14.54 4.77
N TYR A 391 -4.72 -13.48 3.95
CA TYR A 391 -5.96 -12.71 3.79
C TYR A 391 -6.69 -13.01 2.47
N GLY A 392 -6.19 -13.95 1.65
CA GLY A 392 -6.81 -14.26 0.36
C GLY A 392 -6.73 -13.10 -0.64
N LEU A 393 -5.75 -12.20 -0.53
CA LEU A 393 -5.62 -11.03 -1.37
C LEU A 393 -4.92 -11.33 -2.70
N PHE A 394 -5.29 -10.60 -3.74
CA PHE A 394 -4.40 -10.41 -4.87
C PHE A 394 -3.45 -9.25 -4.57
N ILE A 395 -2.15 -9.49 -4.58
CA ILE A 395 -1.15 -8.43 -4.40
C ILE A 395 -0.33 -8.29 -5.67
N PHE A 396 -0.23 -7.07 -6.19
CA PHE A 396 0.58 -6.74 -7.34
C PHE A 396 1.61 -5.68 -6.95
N SER A 397 2.89 -5.97 -7.19
CA SER A 397 3.94 -4.98 -6.93
C SER A 397 4.93 -4.90 -8.07
N ALA A 398 5.78 -3.87 -8.01
CA ALA A 398 6.80 -3.62 -9.00
C ALA A 398 8.20 -3.59 -8.36
N THR A 399 9.24 -3.74 -9.19
CA THR A 399 10.64 -3.51 -8.82
C THR A 399 11.44 -3.02 -10.03
N GLN A 400 12.65 -2.54 -9.80
CA GLN A 400 13.51 -2.05 -10.88
C GLN A 400 14.39 -3.17 -11.45
N VAL A 401 14.71 -3.07 -12.74
CA VAL A 401 15.72 -3.92 -13.37
C VAL A 401 17.12 -3.31 -13.21
N ASN A 402 18.16 -4.14 -13.26
CA ASN A 402 19.52 -3.68 -13.30
C ASN A 402 19.82 -2.92 -14.59
N SER A 403 20.49 -1.77 -14.51
CA SER A 403 20.89 -0.98 -15.68
C SER A 403 21.77 -1.76 -16.66
N LEU A 404 22.62 -2.66 -16.14
CA LEU A 404 23.48 -3.55 -16.95
C LEU A 404 22.69 -4.59 -17.76
N ALA A 405 21.47 -4.94 -17.34
CA ALA A 405 20.63 -5.90 -18.07
C ALA A 405 19.93 -5.27 -19.29
N MET A 406 20.05 -3.96 -19.48
CA MET A 406 19.45 -3.18 -20.58
C MET A 406 20.43 -2.90 -21.71
N GLY A 407 21.60 -3.58 -21.75
CA GLY A 407 22.65 -3.40 -22.76
C GLY A 407 22.27 -3.84 -24.19
N ASP A 408 23.27 -3.95 -25.09
CA ASP A 408 23.13 -4.11 -26.54
C ASP A 408 22.19 -5.22 -27.06
N ASP A 409 21.81 -6.16 -26.20
CA ASP A 409 20.87 -7.26 -26.51
C ASP A 409 19.44 -6.98 -26.02
N GLU A 410 18.84 -5.84 -26.42
CA GLU A 410 17.48 -5.44 -26.02
C GLU A 410 16.43 -6.52 -26.27
N MET A 411 16.61 -7.33 -27.31
CA MET A 411 15.64 -8.36 -27.71
C MET A 411 15.90 -9.74 -27.12
N ASN A 412 16.91 -9.91 -26.28
CA ASN A 412 17.06 -11.14 -25.53
C ASN A 412 16.00 -11.24 -24.42
N PHE A 413 15.51 -12.44 -24.19
CA PHE A 413 14.56 -12.71 -23.12
C PHE A 413 15.13 -12.26 -21.77
N LYS A 414 14.36 -11.49 -21.02
CA LYS A 414 14.74 -11.00 -19.69
C LYS A 414 14.12 -11.90 -18.61
N ASP A 415 15.00 -12.52 -17.83
CA ASP A 415 14.62 -13.40 -16.72
C ASP A 415 14.82 -12.73 -15.34
N GLU A 416 14.71 -13.52 -14.29
CA GLU A 416 14.91 -13.06 -12.91
C GLU A 416 16.30 -12.49 -12.63
N LYS A 417 17.32 -12.80 -13.44
CA LYS A 417 18.68 -12.26 -13.29
C LYS A 417 18.77 -10.79 -13.68
N SER A 418 17.81 -10.34 -14.47
CA SER A 418 17.69 -8.94 -14.90
C SER A 418 17.15 -8.01 -13.81
N ILE A 419 16.67 -8.53 -12.68
CA ILE A 419 16.01 -7.78 -11.61
C ILE A 419 17.04 -7.21 -10.64
N ARG A 420 16.88 -5.94 -10.23
CA ARG A 420 17.67 -5.34 -9.16
C ARG A 420 17.28 -5.98 -7.81
N GLY A 421 18.28 -6.37 -7.01
CA GLY A 421 18.06 -7.07 -5.74
C GLY A 421 17.78 -8.55 -5.88
N ALA A 422 17.86 -9.08 -7.10
CA ALA A 422 18.07 -10.47 -7.47
C ALA A 422 16.88 -11.45 -7.37
N LYS A 423 17.21 -12.65 -7.82
CA LYS A 423 16.49 -13.92 -7.84
C LYS A 423 15.61 -14.14 -6.60
N ALA A 424 16.07 -13.72 -5.42
CA ALA A 424 15.37 -13.94 -4.16
C ALA A 424 13.99 -13.25 -4.08
N ILE A 425 13.82 -12.06 -4.68
CA ILE A 425 12.51 -11.37 -4.76
C ILE A 425 11.60 -12.12 -5.73
N ALA A 426 12.13 -12.43 -6.93
CA ALA A 426 11.40 -13.16 -7.96
C ALA A 426 10.91 -14.52 -7.47
N ASP A 427 11.70 -15.20 -6.62
CA ASP A 427 11.35 -16.53 -6.08
C ASP A 427 10.10 -16.51 -5.19
N LYS A 428 9.71 -15.37 -4.63
CA LYS A 428 8.51 -15.25 -3.79
C LYS A 428 7.22 -15.03 -4.58
N ALA A 429 7.30 -14.43 -5.77
CA ALA A 429 6.14 -14.19 -6.62
C ALA A 429 5.52 -15.49 -7.18
N ASP A 430 4.21 -15.49 -7.37
CA ASP A 430 3.50 -16.56 -8.09
C ASP A 430 3.59 -16.38 -9.60
N MET A 431 3.63 -15.12 -10.05
CA MET A 431 3.91 -14.72 -11.42
C MET A 431 4.93 -13.58 -11.42
N GLY A 432 5.89 -13.64 -12.33
CA GLY A 432 6.87 -12.58 -12.52
C GLY A 432 7.14 -12.32 -14.00
N TYR A 433 7.25 -11.05 -14.36
CA TYR A 433 7.62 -10.63 -15.70
C TYR A 433 8.47 -9.37 -15.72
N VAL A 434 9.24 -9.23 -16.79
CA VAL A 434 9.99 -8.01 -17.09
C VAL A 434 9.32 -7.29 -18.24
N MET A 435 9.00 -6.01 -18.06
CA MET A 435 8.44 -5.15 -19.09
C MET A 435 9.54 -4.28 -19.68
N THR A 436 9.77 -4.40 -20.98
CA THR A 436 10.81 -3.68 -21.71
C THR A 436 10.20 -2.92 -22.88
N ARG A 437 10.67 -1.69 -23.13
CA ARG A 437 10.32 -0.96 -24.35
C ARG A 437 10.97 -1.61 -25.57
N VAL A 438 10.27 -1.64 -26.68
CA VAL A 438 10.78 -2.16 -27.96
C VAL A 438 11.36 -0.99 -28.75
N SER A 439 12.65 -1.06 -29.10
CA SER A 439 13.28 -0.11 -29.99
C SER A 439 13.04 -0.50 -31.45
N GLU A 440 13.18 0.47 -32.36
CA GLU A 440 13.06 0.19 -33.79
C GLU A 440 14.12 -0.84 -34.24
N LYS A 441 15.37 -0.69 -33.79
CA LYS A 441 16.45 -1.66 -34.06
C LYS A 441 16.09 -3.06 -33.55
N GLY A 442 15.58 -3.15 -32.33
CA GLY A 442 15.13 -4.42 -31.75
C GLY A 442 13.99 -5.04 -32.54
N TRP A 443 12.99 -4.23 -32.96
CA TRP A 443 11.90 -4.69 -33.80
C TRP A 443 12.39 -5.25 -35.15
N GLN A 444 13.26 -4.53 -35.81
CA GLN A 444 13.85 -4.99 -37.09
C GLN A 444 14.63 -6.31 -36.94
N SER A 445 15.25 -6.57 -35.81
CA SER A 445 15.99 -7.81 -35.58
C SER A 445 15.11 -9.06 -35.46
N VAL A 446 13.86 -8.92 -35.02
CA VAL A 446 12.91 -10.06 -34.88
C VAL A 446 12.01 -10.21 -36.12
N MET A 447 11.87 -9.19 -36.94
CA MET A 447 10.99 -9.20 -38.11
C MET A 447 11.22 -10.38 -39.09
N PRO A 448 12.46 -10.78 -39.41
CA PRO A 448 12.67 -11.93 -40.32
C PRO A 448 12.02 -13.22 -39.80
N THR A 449 12.09 -13.47 -38.48
CA THR A 449 11.47 -14.63 -37.84
C THR A 449 9.95 -14.54 -37.90
N LEU A 450 9.38 -13.36 -37.61
CA LEU A 450 7.93 -13.14 -37.63
C LEU A 450 7.36 -13.23 -39.07
N GLN A 451 8.04 -12.69 -40.06
CA GLN A 451 7.64 -12.80 -41.49
C GLN A 451 7.68 -14.25 -41.98
N LYS A 452 8.66 -15.04 -41.54
CA LYS A 452 8.68 -16.46 -41.82
C LYS A 452 7.46 -17.17 -41.25
N ALA A 453 7.16 -16.91 -39.99
CA ALA A 453 6.00 -17.51 -39.29
C ALA A 453 4.66 -17.03 -39.88
N GLU A 454 4.56 -15.82 -40.37
CA GLU A 454 3.38 -15.31 -41.09
C GLU A 454 3.14 -16.12 -42.38
N ARG A 455 4.20 -16.36 -43.17
CA ARG A 455 4.13 -17.21 -44.39
C ARG A 455 3.73 -18.65 -44.06
N GLU A 456 4.10 -19.15 -42.90
CA GLU A 456 3.75 -20.49 -42.40
C GLU A 456 2.34 -20.52 -41.77
N GLY A 457 1.64 -19.38 -41.67
CA GLY A 457 0.30 -19.26 -41.11
C GLY A 457 0.21 -19.35 -39.59
N LEU A 458 1.35 -19.22 -38.91
CA LEU A 458 1.43 -19.27 -37.43
C LEU A 458 1.05 -17.95 -36.77
N ILE A 459 1.15 -16.83 -37.50
CA ILE A 459 0.80 -15.48 -37.06
C ILE A 459 0.10 -14.76 -38.20
N LYS A 460 -0.83 -13.88 -37.87
CA LYS A 460 -1.54 -13.07 -38.88
C LYS A 460 -0.75 -11.81 -39.21
N LYS A 461 -0.88 -11.35 -40.45
CA LYS A 461 -0.21 -10.14 -40.95
C LYS A 461 -0.55 -8.91 -40.09
N GLU A 462 -1.84 -8.75 -39.72
CA GLU A 462 -2.33 -7.61 -38.94
C GLU A 462 -1.67 -7.55 -37.53
N GLN A 463 -1.16 -8.66 -37.01
CA GLN A 463 -0.50 -8.72 -35.71
C GLN A 463 0.91 -8.16 -35.73
N ILE A 464 1.57 -8.16 -36.90
CA ILE A 464 2.94 -7.67 -37.12
C ILE A 464 3.04 -6.39 -37.96
N GLU A 465 1.92 -5.85 -38.47
CA GLU A 465 1.90 -4.58 -39.19
C GLU A 465 2.23 -3.40 -38.26
N LYS A 466 1.74 -3.40 -37.05
CA LYS A 466 2.00 -2.36 -36.03
C LYS A 466 3.17 -2.77 -35.15
N MET A 467 4.19 -1.93 -35.10
CA MET A 467 5.30 -2.13 -34.19
C MET A 467 4.80 -2.10 -32.75
N PRO A 468 5.10 -3.13 -31.93
CA PRO A 468 4.82 -3.10 -30.50
C PRO A 468 5.65 -2.02 -29.80
N THR A 469 5.09 -1.42 -28.75
CA THR A 469 5.85 -0.46 -27.93
C THR A 469 6.56 -1.13 -26.77
N HIS A 470 6.02 -2.25 -26.31
CA HIS A 470 6.54 -3.01 -25.17
C HIS A 470 6.51 -4.51 -25.43
N VAL A 471 7.38 -5.22 -24.73
CA VAL A 471 7.37 -6.68 -24.59
C VAL A 471 7.36 -7.05 -23.13
N LEU A 472 6.54 -8.05 -22.78
CA LEU A 472 6.45 -8.60 -21.44
C LEU A 472 7.09 -9.99 -21.44
N ASP A 473 8.24 -10.11 -20.83
CA ASP A 473 8.99 -11.36 -20.69
C ASP A 473 8.53 -12.10 -19.43
N ILE A 474 7.63 -13.08 -19.56
CA ILE A 474 7.10 -13.87 -18.45
C ILE A 474 8.08 -14.96 -18.08
N TYR A 475 8.91 -14.70 -17.07
CA TYR A 475 9.95 -15.65 -16.62
C TYR A 475 9.41 -16.64 -15.57
N LYS A 476 8.31 -16.30 -14.88
CA LYS A 476 7.75 -17.14 -13.82
C LYS A 476 6.22 -17.21 -13.88
N MET A 477 5.71 -18.44 -13.74
CA MET A 477 4.29 -18.74 -13.57
C MET A 477 4.16 -20.01 -12.72
N ARG A 478 3.73 -19.91 -11.45
CA ARG A 478 3.66 -21.06 -10.54
C ARG A 478 2.55 -22.02 -10.87
N ARG A 479 1.45 -21.73 -11.30
CA ARG A 479 0.30 -22.60 -11.56
C ARG A 479 -0.21 -22.40 -12.99
N GLY A 480 0.70 -22.45 -13.97
CA GLY A 480 0.35 -22.23 -15.37
C GLY A 480 1.34 -22.86 -16.32
N ARG A 481 0.91 -23.14 -17.52
CA ARG A 481 1.75 -23.69 -18.60
C ARG A 481 2.61 -22.61 -19.28
N TYR A 482 2.21 -21.34 -19.14
CA TYR A 482 2.86 -20.23 -19.81
C TYR A 482 4.00 -19.67 -18.97
N LYS A 483 5.21 -20.18 -19.20
CA LYS A 483 6.46 -19.64 -18.66
C LYS A 483 7.49 -19.57 -19.76
N MET A 484 8.46 -18.68 -19.65
CA MET A 484 9.48 -18.41 -20.68
C MET A 484 8.84 -18.02 -22.02
N ILE A 485 7.82 -17.18 -21.96
CA ILE A 485 7.10 -16.62 -23.10
C ILE A 485 7.19 -15.11 -23.11
N ARG A 486 6.95 -14.53 -24.28
CA ARG A 486 6.95 -13.08 -24.51
C ARG A 486 5.59 -12.67 -25.03
N ILE A 487 4.98 -11.66 -24.41
CA ILE A 487 3.78 -11.01 -24.94
C ILE A 487 4.18 -9.67 -25.53
N TRP A 488 3.98 -9.53 -26.82
CA TRP A 488 4.25 -8.30 -27.56
C TRP A 488 3.01 -7.44 -27.55
N CYS A 489 3.13 -6.20 -27.09
CA CYS A 489 1.97 -5.35 -26.90
C CYS A 489 2.24 -3.89 -27.32
N TYR A 490 1.18 -3.23 -27.71
CA TYR A 490 1.12 -1.79 -27.84
C TYR A 490 0.56 -1.22 -26.54
N ILE A 491 1.29 -0.31 -25.92
CA ILE A 491 0.85 0.42 -24.71
C ILE A 491 1.09 1.91 -24.98
N HIS A 492 0.05 2.71 -24.85
CA HIS A 492 0.12 4.16 -24.86
C HIS A 492 0.06 4.66 -23.41
N LEU A 493 1.20 5.05 -22.86
CA LEU A 493 1.31 5.40 -21.44
C LEU A 493 0.54 6.67 -21.04
N GLY A 494 0.26 7.56 -21.99
CA GLY A 494 -0.50 8.79 -21.76
C GLY A 494 -2.01 8.54 -21.62
N THR A 495 -2.57 7.55 -22.32
CA THR A 495 -4.02 7.28 -22.33
C THR A 495 -4.40 5.97 -21.64
N GLY A 496 -3.42 5.12 -21.32
CA GLY A 496 -3.65 3.78 -20.81
C GLY A 496 -4.13 2.76 -21.86
N GLU A 497 -4.21 3.13 -23.15
CA GLU A 497 -4.56 2.17 -24.19
C GLU A 497 -3.54 1.03 -24.24
N ARG A 498 -4.02 -0.20 -24.10
CA ARG A 498 -3.22 -1.40 -24.24
C ARG A 498 -3.87 -2.40 -25.20
N LYS A 499 -3.06 -2.95 -26.09
CA LYS A 499 -3.45 -4.02 -26.99
C LYS A 499 -2.34 -5.06 -27.05
N ASP A 500 -2.62 -6.27 -26.60
CA ASP A 500 -1.72 -7.40 -26.79
C ASP A 500 -1.82 -7.84 -28.27
N LEU A 501 -0.67 -7.98 -28.94
CA LEU A 501 -0.59 -8.22 -30.38
C LEU A 501 -0.39 -9.69 -30.71
N PHE A 502 0.62 -10.33 -30.10
CA PHE A 502 0.95 -11.73 -30.31
C PHE A 502 1.86 -12.26 -29.18
N ILE A 503 2.06 -13.56 -29.17
CA ILE A 503 2.93 -14.25 -28.21
C ILE A 503 4.05 -14.99 -28.96
N THR A 504 5.24 -14.96 -28.37
CA THR A 504 6.39 -15.78 -28.79
C THR A 504 6.99 -16.54 -27.61
N ASP A 505 7.79 -17.54 -27.90
CA ASP A 505 8.70 -18.12 -26.91
C ASP A 505 9.89 -17.20 -26.61
N ALA A 506 10.79 -17.63 -25.74
CA ALA A 506 12.00 -16.89 -25.36
C ALA A 506 12.98 -16.66 -26.52
N ALA A 507 12.88 -17.44 -27.60
CA ALA A 507 13.68 -17.31 -28.81
C ALA A 507 12.98 -16.51 -29.92
N ASN A 508 11.92 -15.80 -29.60
CA ASN A 508 11.08 -15.01 -30.51
C ASN A 508 10.34 -15.83 -31.59
N GLN A 509 10.16 -17.14 -31.38
CA GLN A 509 9.33 -17.96 -32.26
C GLN A 509 7.85 -17.76 -31.90
N PRO A 510 6.98 -17.43 -32.85
CA PRO A 510 5.55 -17.28 -32.59
C PRO A 510 4.90 -18.53 -32.02
N MET A 511 4.00 -18.33 -31.11
CA MET A 511 3.21 -19.36 -30.44
C MET A 511 1.73 -19.17 -30.70
N SER A 512 0.94 -20.24 -30.58
CA SER A 512 -0.52 -20.15 -30.59
C SER A 512 -1.02 -19.24 -29.46
N GLU A 513 -2.00 -18.44 -29.76
CA GLU A 513 -2.65 -17.59 -28.75
C GLU A 513 -3.22 -18.45 -27.59
N PRO A 514 -3.18 -17.94 -26.36
CA PRO A 514 -3.83 -18.61 -25.25
C PRO A 514 -5.33 -18.64 -25.47
N LEU A 515 -5.98 -19.67 -24.91
CA LEU A 515 -7.45 -19.69 -24.84
C LEU A 515 -7.92 -18.41 -24.12
N ASP A 516 -8.83 -17.67 -24.76
CA ASP A 516 -9.42 -16.48 -24.14
C ASP A 516 -10.35 -16.90 -22.98
N LEU A 517 -9.86 -16.72 -21.77
CA LEU A 517 -10.59 -17.07 -20.55
C LEU A 517 -11.65 -16.01 -20.17
N PHE A 518 -11.65 -14.88 -20.84
CA PHE A 518 -12.52 -13.73 -20.55
C PHE A 518 -13.52 -13.46 -21.69
N SER A 519 -13.60 -14.34 -22.68
CA SER A 519 -14.51 -14.21 -23.85
C SER A 519 -15.99 -14.20 -23.48
N SER A 520 -16.35 -14.71 -22.31
CA SER A 520 -17.72 -14.66 -21.82
C SER A 520 -18.14 -13.30 -21.24
N ALA A 521 -17.17 -12.46 -20.90
CA ALA A 521 -17.45 -11.09 -20.50
C ALA A 521 -17.81 -10.25 -21.74
N SER A 522 -18.78 -9.37 -21.61
CA SER A 522 -19.20 -8.48 -22.68
C SER A 522 -19.09 -7.02 -22.25
N GLU A 523 -18.95 -6.15 -23.24
CA GLU A 523 -18.91 -4.70 -23.03
C GLU A 523 -20.05 -4.07 -23.83
N LYS A 524 -20.84 -3.24 -23.17
CA LYS A 524 -21.90 -2.46 -23.83
C LYS A 524 -21.52 -0.99 -23.84
N VAL A 525 -21.82 -0.31 -24.94
CA VAL A 525 -21.68 1.15 -25.03
C VAL A 525 -22.75 1.79 -24.15
N ILE A 526 -22.34 2.76 -23.37
CA ILE A 526 -23.21 3.52 -22.46
C ILE A 526 -23.11 5.02 -22.75
N ASN A 527 -24.20 5.74 -22.47
CA ASN A 527 -24.22 7.18 -22.46
C ASN A 527 -24.12 7.65 -21.02
N ILE A 528 -23.06 8.37 -20.68
CA ILE A 528 -22.79 8.90 -19.33
C ILE A 528 -23.09 10.39 -19.31
#